data_d68f9c92a2c19cdb054ce7894c7f0179
#
_entry.id   d68f9c92a2c19cdb054ce7894c7f0179
#
_cell.length_a   1.000
_cell.length_b   1.000
_cell.length_c   1.000
_cell.angle_alpha   90.00
_cell.angle_beta   90.00
_cell.angle_gamma   90.00
#
_symmetry.space_group_name_H-M   'P 1'
#
loop_
_entity.id
_entity.type
_entity.pdbx_description
1 polymer ?
#
loop_
_entity_poly.entity_id
_entity_poly.type
_entity_poly.pdbx_seq_one_letter_code
_entity_poly.pdbx_strand_id
1 'polypeptide(L)'
;MWAPHKGAQEAFLSRKEFEILYGGAAGGGKSDCLVAAATRHVDKPTYHALIIRRTFPQLQEIIDRCFRLYPLIGGSFRATDKRWSFPSGAVIDLGHMQHENDKYNYQGKEFHFIGFDELTQFTLTQYTYLFSRLRTTDPLIPPQVLSTTNPGGIGHIWVKERFQPERREFETYNDPKTGLSRVFIPGKIEDNPTLFENDPLYMARLEALPEIEMKRLRHGIWDAFEGQVFTELSQLLHGCEPFDIPPEWQRYCVFDWGYASPFSVGWYAVDYDGVVYRYREWYGCKYEVQGNNEGADQGLRMQAWEVAEGIKKIEREAGETIKRRIADPSIWHPRPETRRKEAQGLTIEEDFSRNGIYFTKADNDRLHGKLQVHRRLQMTTVVDHETGEITGEEPQLQVFNTCKGFWRTMPQLVESEKNHDDVDTTQEDHIYDELRYLCMARPITPKKVEQMPQGTFRAEREKLIRAKRYAKRHGTSVDSAYRKIR
;
A
#
# COMPACT_ATOMS: atom_id res chain seq x y z
N MET A 1 -7.59 -33.81 -20.86
CA MET A 1 -7.12 -33.85 -19.46
C MET A 1 -6.53 -32.49 -19.17
N TRP A 2 -6.82 -31.88 -18.04
CA TRP A 2 -6.24 -30.57 -17.68
C TRP A 2 -4.72 -30.68 -17.48
N ALA A 3 -3.96 -29.73 -17.98
CA ALA A 3 -2.54 -29.60 -17.78
C ALA A 3 -2.17 -28.12 -17.61
N PRO A 4 -1.16 -27.77 -16.79
CA PRO A 4 -0.73 -26.39 -16.65
C PRO A 4 -0.07 -25.90 -17.95
N HIS A 5 -0.28 -24.64 -18.27
CA HIS A 5 0.46 -23.96 -19.32
C HIS A 5 1.86 -23.60 -18.82
N LYS A 6 2.80 -23.52 -19.75
CA LYS A 6 4.20 -23.10 -19.47
C LYS A 6 4.23 -21.70 -18.90
N GLY A 7 5.16 -21.46 -17.99
CA GLY A 7 5.34 -20.16 -17.34
C GLY A 7 4.73 -20.09 -15.95
N ALA A 8 3.83 -19.14 -15.70
CA ALA A 8 3.32 -18.86 -14.37
C ALA A 8 2.56 -20.05 -13.73
N GLN A 9 1.75 -20.80 -14.51
CA GLN A 9 1.02 -21.97 -13.99
C GLN A 9 1.96 -23.10 -13.58
N GLU A 10 2.94 -23.45 -14.43
CA GLU A 10 3.97 -24.45 -14.08
C GLU A 10 4.82 -23.99 -12.88
N ALA A 11 5.20 -22.71 -12.84
CA ALA A 11 5.94 -22.15 -11.73
C ALA A 11 5.14 -22.29 -10.42
N PHE A 12 3.86 -21.92 -10.40
CA PHE A 12 3.00 -22.07 -9.21
C PHE A 12 2.93 -23.51 -8.71
N LEU A 13 2.83 -24.47 -9.62
CA LEU A 13 2.75 -25.88 -9.27
C LEU A 13 4.09 -26.50 -8.85
N SER A 14 5.23 -25.96 -9.27
CA SER A 14 6.54 -26.52 -8.99
C SER A 14 7.24 -25.94 -7.75
N ARG A 15 6.83 -24.75 -7.30
CA ARG A 15 7.43 -24.04 -6.15
C ARG A 15 7.23 -24.78 -4.83
N LYS A 16 8.20 -24.60 -3.91
CA LYS A 16 8.28 -25.31 -2.63
C LYS A 16 8.31 -24.39 -1.42
N GLU A 17 8.23 -23.07 -1.63
CA GLU A 17 8.17 -22.09 -0.55
C GLU A 17 6.96 -22.36 0.36
N PHE A 18 7.04 -21.93 1.61
CA PHE A 18 5.96 -22.09 2.57
C PHE A 18 4.70 -21.34 2.14
N GLU A 19 4.84 -20.11 1.62
CA GLU A 19 3.76 -19.31 1.07
C GLU A 19 3.98 -19.04 -0.40
N ILE A 20 3.00 -19.38 -1.24
CA ILE A 20 3.05 -19.13 -2.68
C ILE A 20 1.79 -18.36 -3.08
N LEU A 21 1.96 -17.16 -3.66
CA LEU A 21 0.86 -16.37 -4.19
C LEU A 21 0.93 -16.29 -5.71
N TYR A 22 -0.10 -16.79 -6.38
CA TYR A 22 -0.33 -16.59 -7.82
C TYR A 22 -1.36 -15.48 -7.99
N GLY A 23 -0.91 -14.27 -8.27
CA GLY A 23 -1.72 -13.07 -8.25
C GLY A 23 -1.56 -12.20 -9.48
N GLY A 24 -2.60 -11.46 -9.86
CA GLY A 24 -2.56 -10.56 -11.01
C GLY A 24 -3.85 -10.55 -11.81
N ALA A 25 -3.76 -10.46 -13.15
CA ALA A 25 -4.90 -10.32 -14.05
C ALA A 25 -5.92 -11.46 -13.93
N ALA A 26 -7.18 -11.19 -14.28
CA ALA A 26 -8.23 -12.21 -14.39
C ALA A 26 -7.96 -13.15 -15.59
N GLY A 27 -8.56 -14.32 -15.58
CA GLY A 27 -8.49 -15.26 -16.74
C GLY A 27 -7.21 -16.09 -16.84
N GLY A 28 -6.20 -15.88 -16.00
CA GLY A 28 -4.91 -16.61 -16.03
C GLY A 28 -4.96 -18.09 -15.58
N GLY A 29 -6.14 -18.65 -15.26
CA GLY A 29 -6.28 -20.05 -14.82
C GLY A 29 -5.88 -20.32 -13.36
N LYS A 30 -5.80 -19.27 -12.53
CA LYS A 30 -5.30 -19.32 -11.14
C LYS A 30 -6.04 -20.33 -10.27
N SER A 31 -7.37 -20.28 -10.24
CA SER A 31 -8.20 -21.18 -9.41
C SER A 31 -8.10 -22.64 -9.83
N ASP A 32 -7.96 -22.94 -11.13
CA ASP A 32 -7.73 -24.30 -11.61
C ASP A 32 -6.37 -24.83 -11.16
N CYS A 33 -5.33 -23.96 -11.17
CA CYS A 33 -4.02 -24.29 -10.64
C CYS A 33 -4.08 -24.57 -9.12
N LEU A 34 -4.87 -23.81 -8.35
CA LEU A 34 -5.01 -24.03 -6.91
C LEU A 34 -5.68 -25.38 -6.62
N VAL A 35 -6.76 -25.71 -7.35
CA VAL A 35 -7.46 -27.00 -7.25
C VAL A 35 -6.51 -28.15 -7.61
N ALA A 36 -5.71 -27.99 -8.67
CA ALA A 36 -4.71 -28.99 -9.03
C ALA A 36 -3.59 -29.12 -8.00
N ALA A 37 -3.09 -28.00 -7.45
CA ALA A 37 -2.05 -28.00 -6.42
C ALA A 37 -2.45 -28.76 -5.15
N ALA A 38 -3.72 -28.68 -4.76
CA ALA A 38 -4.23 -29.41 -3.59
C ALA A 38 -4.15 -30.94 -3.75
N THR A 39 -3.97 -31.46 -4.97
CA THR A 39 -3.83 -32.92 -5.22
C THR A 39 -2.40 -33.43 -5.13
N ARG A 40 -1.40 -32.60 -4.80
CA ARG A 40 0.03 -32.94 -4.85
C ARG A 40 0.43 -34.21 -4.12
N HIS A 41 -0.27 -34.51 -3.00
CA HIS A 41 0.06 -35.64 -2.13
C HIS A 41 -1.16 -36.54 -1.87
N VAL A 42 -2.13 -36.56 -2.78
CA VAL A 42 -3.33 -37.43 -2.62
C VAL A 42 -3.02 -38.92 -2.70
N ASP A 43 -1.81 -39.31 -3.06
CA ASP A 43 -1.27 -40.67 -3.00
C ASP A 43 -0.90 -41.10 -1.57
N LYS A 44 -0.79 -40.16 -0.61
CA LYS A 44 -0.39 -40.39 0.77
C LYS A 44 -1.60 -40.53 1.68
N PRO A 45 -1.74 -41.62 2.46
CA PRO A 45 -2.93 -41.87 3.28
C PRO A 45 -3.23 -40.81 4.33
N THR A 46 -2.18 -40.18 4.86
CA THR A 46 -2.27 -39.15 5.91
C THR A 46 -2.54 -37.75 5.39
N TYR A 47 -2.50 -37.54 4.06
CA TYR A 47 -2.62 -36.24 3.48
C TYR A 47 -4.00 -35.61 3.73
N HIS A 48 -4.01 -34.40 4.28
CA HIS A 48 -5.20 -33.64 4.52
C HIS A 48 -4.99 -32.20 4.02
N ALA A 49 -5.76 -31.79 3.00
CA ALA A 49 -5.72 -30.45 2.44
C ALA A 49 -7.01 -29.68 2.75
N LEU A 50 -6.95 -28.38 2.67
CA LEU A 50 -8.08 -27.45 2.81
C LEU A 50 -8.03 -26.42 1.70
N ILE A 51 -9.14 -26.19 1.00
CA ILE A 51 -9.31 -25.04 0.08
C ILE A 51 -10.41 -24.14 0.63
N ILE A 52 -10.16 -22.83 0.66
CA ILE A 52 -11.03 -21.84 1.29
C ILE A 52 -11.41 -20.73 0.30
N ARG A 53 -12.69 -20.36 0.34
CA ARG A 53 -13.25 -19.14 -0.29
C ARG A 53 -13.85 -18.21 0.76
N ARG A 54 -14.12 -16.96 0.41
CA ARG A 54 -14.70 -16.01 1.34
C ARG A 54 -16.11 -16.38 1.78
N THR A 55 -17.00 -16.76 0.84
CA THR A 55 -18.40 -17.08 1.12
C THR A 55 -18.77 -18.44 0.58
N PHE A 56 -19.85 -19.01 1.13
CA PHE A 56 -20.36 -20.29 0.64
C PHE A 56 -20.82 -20.26 -0.84
N PRO A 57 -21.54 -19.24 -1.33
CA PRO A 57 -21.88 -19.15 -2.74
C PRO A 57 -20.65 -19.13 -3.66
N GLN A 58 -19.59 -18.44 -3.26
CA GLN A 58 -18.33 -18.41 -4.02
C GLN A 58 -17.61 -19.77 -3.99
N LEU A 59 -17.72 -20.53 -2.90
CA LEU A 59 -17.13 -21.85 -2.76
C LEU A 59 -17.71 -22.84 -3.78
N GLN A 60 -18.95 -22.64 -4.23
CA GLN A 60 -19.59 -23.50 -5.21
C GLN A 60 -18.79 -23.56 -6.51
N GLU A 61 -18.19 -22.46 -6.94
CA GLU A 61 -17.33 -22.42 -8.12
C GLU A 61 -16.11 -23.34 -7.97
N ILE A 62 -15.50 -23.38 -6.79
CA ILE A 62 -14.38 -24.29 -6.50
C ILE A 62 -14.86 -25.75 -6.49
N ILE A 63 -16.03 -26.03 -5.92
CA ILE A 63 -16.63 -27.37 -5.94
C ILE A 63 -16.79 -27.84 -7.39
N ASP A 64 -17.34 -27.00 -8.26
CA ASP A 64 -17.58 -27.34 -9.69
C ASP A 64 -16.25 -27.58 -10.44
N ARG A 65 -15.20 -26.83 -10.11
CA ARG A 65 -13.84 -27.06 -10.66
C ARG A 65 -13.27 -28.39 -10.17
N CYS A 66 -13.43 -28.72 -8.89
CA CYS A 66 -13.00 -30.00 -8.34
C CYS A 66 -13.72 -31.19 -9.06
N PHE A 67 -15.00 -31.07 -9.40
CA PHE A 67 -15.73 -32.10 -10.15
C PHE A 67 -15.17 -32.38 -11.55
N ARG A 68 -14.44 -31.42 -12.16
CA ARG A 68 -13.77 -31.62 -13.44
C ARG A 68 -12.47 -32.42 -13.33
N LEU A 69 -11.80 -32.34 -12.17
CA LEU A 69 -10.45 -32.89 -12.00
C LEU A 69 -10.43 -34.12 -11.08
N TYR A 70 -11.01 -34.04 -9.88
CA TYR A 70 -10.81 -35.05 -8.83
C TYR A 70 -11.40 -36.44 -9.14
N PRO A 71 -12.54 -36.57 -9.83
CA PRO A 71 -13.02 -37.89 -10.24
C PRO A 71 -12.04 -38.64 -11.16
N LEU A 72 -11.26 -37.91 -11.98
CA LEU A 72 -10.27 -38.49 -12.88
C LEU A 72 -9.11 -39.21 -12.16
N ILE A 73 -8.89 -38.85 -10.87
CA ILE A 73 -7.86 -39.44 -10.01
C ILE A 73 -8.47 -40.23 -8.85
N GLY A 74 -9.71 -40.67 -9.00
CA GLY A 74 -10.40 -41.53 -8.04
C GLY A 74 -11.06 -40.82 -6.86
N GLY A 75 -11.16 -39.49 -6.90
CA GLY A 75 -11.81 -38.70 -5.84
C GLY A 75 -13.32 -38.91 -5.81
N SER A 76 -13.87 -39.02 -4.61
CA SER A 76 -15.33 -39.09 -4.33
C SER A 76 -15.73 -37.94 -3.42
N PHE A 77 -16.85 -37.27 -3.71
CA PHE A 77 -17.30 -36.08 -2.98
C PHE A 77 -18.45 -36.41 -2.02
N ARG A 78 -18.31 -35.97 -0.76
CA ARG A 78 -19.37 -35.98 0.25
C ARG A 78 -19.90 -34.57 0.46
N ALA A 79 -21.12 -34.31 0.02
CA ALA A 79 -21.72 -32.97 0.02
C ALA A 79 -22.01 -32.44 1.46
N THR A 80 -22.35 -33.31 2.41
CA THR A 80 -22.62 -32.95 3.81
C THR A 80 -21.43 -32.29 4.49
N ASP A 81 -20.24 -32.84 4.25
CA ASP A 81 -18.98 -32.40 4.90
C ASP A 81 -18.16 -31.49 3.95
N LYS A 82 -18.60 -31.35 2.71
CA LYS A 82 -17.85 -30.67 1.61
C LYS A 82 -16.43 -31.24 1.50
N ARG A 83 -16.32 -32.55 1.51
CA ARG A 83 -15.05 -33.29 1.54
C ARG A 83 -14.89 -34.17 0.33
N TRP A 84 -13.74 -34.10 -0.28
CA TRP A 84 -13.25 -35.10 -1.24
C TRP A 84 -12.40 -36.15 -0.51
N SER A 85 -12.64 -37.43 -0.83
CA SER A 85 -11.87 -38.57 -0.33
C SER A 85 -11.27 -39.34 -1.50
N PHE A 86 -10.04 -39.79 -1.33
CA PHE A 86 -9.26 -40.47 -2.37
C PHE A 86 -9.01 -41.94 -1.98
N PRO A 87 -8.73 -42.84 -2.92
CA PRO A 87 -8.50 -44.27 -2.66
C PRO A 87 -7.33 -44.54 -1.69
N SER A 88 -6.35 -43.65 -1.63
CA SER A 88 -5.21 -43.71 -0.67
C SER A 88 -5.63 -43.51 0.79
N GLY A 89 -6.76 -42.88 1.06
CA GLY A 89 -7.19 -42.36 2.34
C GLY A 89 -6.99 -40.84 2.48
N ALA A 90 -6.32 -40.18 1.55
CA ALA A 90 -6.17 -38.73 1.54
C ALA A 90 -7.52 -38.03 1.44
N VAL A 91 -7.60 -36.82 2.03
CA VAL A 91 -8.83 -36.01 2.00
C VAL A 91 -8.52 -34.55 1.67
N ILE A 92 -9.46 -33.91 0.97
CA ILE A 92 -9.45 -32.46 0.71
C ILE A 92 -10.77 -31.88 1.19
N ASP A 93 -10.71 -31.01 2.19
CA ASP A 93 -11.84 -30.26 2.72
C ASP A 93 -12.03 -28.97 1.91
N LEU A 94 -13.29 -28.58 1.68
CA LEU A 94 -13.66 -27.31 1.08
C LEU A 94 -14.40 -26.47 2.13
N GLY A 95 -13.93 -25.23 2.37
CA GLY A 95 -14.43 -24.39 3.43
C GLY A 95 -14.59 -22.92 3.04
N HIS A 96 -15.17 -22.15 3.96
CA HIS A 96 -15.30 -20.70 3.80
C HIS A 96 -15.09 -19.98 5.14
N MET A 97 -14.73 -18.68 5.06
CA MET A 97 -14.60 -17.79 6.21
C MET A 97 -15.17 -16.41 5.85
N GLN A 98 -16.44 -16.21 6.11
CA GLN A 98 -17.14 -14.96 5.79
C GLN A 98 -16.89 -13.88 6.85
N HIS A 99 -16.90 -14.25 8.11
CA HIS A 99 -16.71 -13.37 9.26
C HIS A 99 -15.36 -13.61 9.92
N GLU A 100 -14.89 -12.61 10.66
CA GLU A 100 -13.57 -12.71 11.33
C GLU A 100 -13.47 -13.93 12.27
N ASN A 101 -14.55 -14.25 12.96
CA ASN A 101 -14.59 -15.37 13.90
C ASN A 101 -14.69 -16.75 13.26
N ASP A 102 -14.97 -16.85 11.95
CA ASP A 102 -15.09 -18.13 11.26
C ASP A 102 -13.76 -18.90 11.22
N LYS A 103 -12.64 -18.23 11.42
CA LYS A 103 -11.33 -18.86 11.59
C LYS A 103 -11.31 -19.90 12.72
N TYR A 104 -12.11 -19.72 13.77
CA TYR A 104 -12.20 -20.65 14.89
C TYR A 104 -12.94 -21.96 14.54
N ASN A 105 -13.69 -22.03 13.44
CA ASN A 105 -14.29 -23.28 12.91
C ASN A 105 -13.23 -24.31 12.49
N TYR A 106 -11.98 -23.87 12.33
CA TYR A 106 -10.82 -24.70 12.01
C TYR A 106 -9.99 -25.06 13.24
N GLN A 107 -10.40 -24.64 14.43
CA GLN A 107 -9.74 -24.98 15.67
C GLN A 107 -9.79 -26.51 15.89
N GLY A 108 -8.65 -27.10 16.27
CA GLY A 108 -8.53 -28.55 16.47
C GLY A 108 -8.32 -29.39 15.22
N LYS A 109 -8.41 -28.78 14.02
CA LYS A 109 -8.09 -29.46 12.75
C LYS A 109 -6.60 -29.34 12.42
N GLU A 110 -6.10 -30.29 11.62
CA GLU A 110 -4.72 -30.33 11.14
C GLU A 110 -4.72 -30.50 9.62
N PHE A 111 -3.88 -29.73 8.94
CA PHE A 111 -3.75 -29.74 7.50
C PHE A 111 -2.28 -29.76 7.10
N HIS A 112 -2.00 -30.35 5.95
CA HIS A 112 -0.68 -30.31 5.29
C HIS A 112 -0.62 -29.23 4.23
N PHE A 113 -1.76 -28.89 3.66
CA PHE A 113 -1.92 -27.88 2.61
C PHE A 113 -3.15 -27.02 2.91
N ILE A 114 -2.99 -25.72 2.76
CA ILE A 114 -4.10 -24.77 2.82
C ILE A 114 -4.08 -23.90 1.56
N GLY A 115 -5.17 -23.97 0.79
CA GLY A 115 -5.38 -23.17 -0.41
C GLY A 115 -6.35 -22.01 -0.16
N PHE A 116 -5.93 -20.76 -0.37
CA PHE A 116 -6.83 -19.61 -0.37
C PHE A 116 -7.11 -19.19 -1.80
N ASP A 117 -8.36 -19.28 -2.22
CA ASP A 117 -8.76 -18.69 -3.48
C ASP A 117 -9.35 -17.30 -3.24
N GLU A 118 -8.90 -16.31 -4.02
CA GLU A 118 -9.13 -14.87 -3.83
C GLU A 118 -8.64 -14.38 -2.46
N LEU A 119 -7.33 -14.50 -2.21
CA LEU A 119 -6.70 -14.16 -0.94
C LEU A 119 -7.00 -12.73 -0.47
N THR A 120 -7.11 -11.77 -1.39
CA THR A 120 -7.42 -10.38 -1.07
C THR A 120 -8.83 -10.16 -0.48
N GLN A 121 -9.67 -11.18 -0.46
CA GLN A 121 -10.97 -11.13 0.22
C GLN A 121 -10.89 -11.48 1.72
N PHE A 122 -9.72 -11.88 2.23
CA PHE A 122 -9.51 -12.27 3.63
C PHE A 122 -8.72 -11.22 4.40
N THR A 123 -8.92 -11.20 5.73
CA THR A 123 -8.09 -10.40 6.62
C THR A 123 -6.75 -11.10 6.88
N LEU A 124 -5.72 -10.33 7.25
CA LEU A 124 -4.42 -10.90 7.62
C LEU A 124 -4.55 -11.87 8.82
N THR A 125 -5.43 -11.56 9.78
CA THR A 125 -5.67 -12.39 10.96
C THR A 125 -6.33 -13.73 10.61
N GLN A 126 -7.27 -13.75 9.65
CA GLN A 126 -7.83 -14.99 9.12
C GLN A 126 -6.75 -15.84 8.43
N TYR A 127 -5.92 -15.22 7.62
CA TYR A 127 -4.84 -15.88 6.88
C TYR A 127 -3.80 -16.49 7.81
N THR A 128 -3.23 -15.70 8.70
CA THR A 128 -2.15 -16.15 9.59
C THR A 128 -2.62 -17.10 10.69
N TYR A 129 -3.88 -16.99 11.15
CA TYR A 129 -4.44 -17.95 12.11
C TYR A 129 -4.35 -19.38 11.61
N LEU A 130 -4.61 -19.62 10.33
CA LEU A 130 -4.59 -20.96 9.76
C LEU A 130 -3.18 -21.56 9.65
N PHE A 131 -2.11 -20.77 9.74
CA PHE A 131 -0.75 -21.31 9.84
C PHE A 131 -0.56 -22.21 11.05
N SER A 132 -1.24 -21.89 12.17
CA SER A 132 -1.21 -22.73 13.36
C SER A 132 -1.91 -24.08 13.16
N ARG A 133 -2.64 -24.26 12.07
CA ARG A 133 -3.31 -25.51 11.69
C ARG A 133 -2.47 -26.36 10.74
N LEU A 134 -1.38 -25.81 10.18
CA LEU A 134 -0.46 -26.53 9.35
C LEU A 134 0.53 -27.32 10.20
N ARG A 135 0.45 -28.64 10.10
CA ARG A 135 1.32 -29.58 10.82
C ARG A 135 1.57 -30.81 9.97
N THR A 136 2.75 -31.39 10.09
CA THR A 136 3.10 -32.66 9.46
C THR A 136 3.96 -33.49 10.41
N THR A 137 3.75 -34.77 10.40
CA THR A 137 4.65 -35.78 10.97
C THR A 137 5.38 -36.57 9.88
N ASP A 138 5.01 -36.32 8.60
CA ASP A 138 5.64 -36.95 7.44
C ASP A 138 6.58 -35.93 6.75
N PRO A 139 7.91 -36.15 6.77
CA PRO A 139 8.87 -35.26 6.15
C PRO A 139 8.72 -35.18 4.62
N LEU A 140 8.00 -36.09 4.00
CA LEU A 140 7.70 -36.08 2.56
C LEU A 140 6.51 -35.18 2.19
N ILE A 141 5.80 -34.68 3.19
CA ILE A 141 4.65 -33.79 3.00
C ILE A 141 4.93 -32.46 3.72
N PRO A 142 5.74 -31.56 3.13
CA PRO A 142 6.00 -30.27 3.74
C PRO A 142 4.72 -29.42 3.81
N PRO A 143 4.46 -28.73 4.92
CA PRO A 143 3.29 -27.86 5.05
C PRO A 143 3.44 -26.65 4.13
N GLN A 144 2.38 -26.32 3.39
CA GLN A 144 2.36 -25.22 2.45
C GLN A 144 1.04 -24.43 2.47
N VAL A 145 1.13 -23.14 2.22
CA VAL A 145 -0.01 -22.26 1.93
C VAL A 145 0.11 -21.76 0.50
N LEU A 146 -0.82 -22.13 -0.35
CA LEU A 146 -0.92 -21.64 -1.71
C LEU A 146 -2.13 -20.73 -1.84
N SER A 147 -1.94 -19.61 -2.50
CA SER A 147 -3.00 -18.62 -2.64
C SER A 147 -3.13 -18.14 -4.07
N THR A 148 -4.34 -17.80 -4.46
CA THR A 148 -4.63 -17.16 -5.74
C THR A 148 -5.42 -15.89 -5.50
N THR A 149 -5.25 -14.87 -6.34
CA THR A 149 -6.02 -13.64 -6.22
C THR A 149 -5.90 -12.73 -7.44
N ASN A 150 -6.85 -11.80 -7.54
CA ASN A 150 -6.72 -10.56 -8.29
C ASN A 150 -6.44 -9.41 -7.31
N PRO A 151 -5.84 -8.28 -7.75
CA PRO A 151 -5.75 -7.07 -6.93
C PRO A 151 -7.13 -6.56 -6.52
N GLY A 152 -7.27 -6.00 -5.31
CA GLY A 152 -8.52 -5.44 -4.78
C GLY A 152 -9.13 -6.25 -3.63
N GLY A 153 -10.16 -5.71 -3.00
CA GLY A 153 -10.80 -6.30 -1.82
C GLY A 153 -10.15 -5.89 -0.49
N ILE A 154 -10.78 -6.29 0.61
CA ILE A 154 -10.41 -5.85 1.98
C ILE A 154 -8.97 -6.21 2.41
N GLY A 155 -8.42 -7.25 1.83
CA GLY A 155 -7.07 -7.73 2.12
C GLY A 155 -6.00 -7.25 1.15
N HIS A 156 -6.37 -6.41 0.16
CA HIS A 156 -5.46 -5.96 -0.89
C HIS A 156 -4.12 -5.45 -0.34
N ILE A 157 -4.19 -4.60 0.66
CA ILE A 157 -3.06 -3.90 1.24
C ILE A 157 -2.06 -4.86 1.88
N TRP A 158 -2.54 -5.69 2.84
CA TRP A 158 -1.64 -6.60 3.54
C TRP A 158 -1.06 -7.67 2.61
N VAL A 159 -1.80 -8.07 1.55
CA VAL A 159 -1.30 -8.99 0.52
C VAL A 159 -0.18 -8.33 -0.28
N LYS A 160 -0.38 -7.07 -0.71
CA LYS A 160 0.63 -6.28 -1.43
C LYS A 160 1.90 -6.10 -0.58
N GLU A 161 1.77 -5.70 0.68
CA GLU A 161 2.91 -5.54 1.60
C GLU A 161 3.66 -6.85 1.84
N ARG A 162 2.91 -7.96 2.04
CA ARG A 162 3.48 -9.25 2.35
C ARG A 162 4.26 -9.87 1.19
N PHE A 163 3.72 -9.81 0.00
CA PHE A 163 4.28 -10.47 -1.19
C PHE A 163 5.06 -9.53 -2.12
N GLN A 164 4.92 -8.22 -1.99
CA GLN A 164 5.60 -7.17 -2.76
C GLN A 164 5.59 -7.43 -4.28
N PRO A 165 4.40 -7.59 -4.91
CA PRO A 165 4.24 -8.07 -6.28
C PRO A 165 4.97 -7.24 -7.34
N GLU A 166 5.18 -5.95 -7.09
CA GLU A 166 5.85 -5.03 -8.02
C GLU A 166 7.38 -5.08 -7.94
N ARG A 167 7.93 -5.70 -6.90
CA ARG A 167 9.37 -5.70 -6.61
C ARG A 167 10.00 -7.08 -6.63
N ARG A 168 9.22 -8.15 -6.44
CA ARG A 168 9.72 -9.49 -6.16
C ARG A 168 9.02 -10.59 -6.95
N GLU A 169 8.83 -10.36 -8.24
CA GLU A 169 8.28 -11.40 -9.13
C GLU A 169 9.23 -12.59 -9.20
N PHE A 170 8.70 -13.79 -8.93
CA PHE A 170 9.43 -15.07 -8.91
C PHE A 170 10.60 -15.17 -7.90
N GLU A 171 10.84 -14.14 -7.10
CA GLU A 171 11.91 -14.16 -6.10
C GLU A 171 11.44 -14.79 -4.80
N THR A 172 12.26 -15.70 -4.24
CA THR A 172 12.03 -16.25 -2.90
C THR A 172 12.47 -15.23 -1.85
N TYR A 173 11.56 -14.88 -0.96
CA TYR A 173 11.82 -14.03 0.20
C TYR A 173 11.67 -14.85 1.49
N ASN A 174 12.66 -14.79 2.34
CA ASN A 174 12.61 -15.39 3.68
C ASN A 174 12.29 -14.29 4.71
N ASP A 175 11.21 -14.48 5.44
CA ASP A 175 10.83 -13.55 6.49
C ASP A 175 11.89 -13.52 7.60
N PRO A 176 12.48 -12.36 7.92
CA PRO A 176 13.60 -12.30 8.86
C PRO A 176 13.23 -12.67 10.30
N LYS A 177 11.94 -12.59 10.68
CA LYS A 177 11.46 -12.92 12.02
C LYS A 177 11.12 -14.40 12.17
N THR A 178 10.49 -14.98 11.16
CA THR A 178 9.93 -16.34 11.22
C THR A 178 10.76 -17.36 10.45
N GLY A 179 11.60 -16.91 9.54
CA GLY A 179 12.33 -17.77 8.58
C GLY A 179 11.46 -18.39 7.49
N LEU A 180 10.14 -18.13 7.50
CA LEU A 180 9.22 -18.69 6.51
C LEU A 180 9.48 -18.09 5.13
N SER A 181 9.59 -18.96 4.13
CA SER A 181 9.81 -18.55 2.74
C SER A 181 8.50 -18.20 2.03
N ARG A 182 8.53 -17.18 1.19
CA ARG A 182 7.39 -16.81 0.34
C ARG A 182 7.83 -16.40 -1.05
N VAL A 183 6.91 -16.54 -2.00
CA VAL A 183 7.12 -16.13 -3.40
C VAL A 183 5.83 -15.57 -3.99
N PHE A 184 5.97 -14.53 -4.81
CA PHE A 184 4.90 -14.02 -5.68
C PHE A 184 5.13 -14.49 -7.11
N ILE A 185 4.07 -14.99 -7.74
CA ILE A 185 4.04 -15.39 -9.14
C ILE A 185 3.04 -14.48 -9.85
N PRO A 186 3.47 -13.63 -10.79
CA PRO A 186 2.57 -12.75 -11.52
C PRO A 186 1.68 -13.54 -12.45
N GLY A 187 0.38 -13.29 -12.41
CA GLY A 187 -0.62 -13.86 -13.31
C GLY A 187 -1.00 -12.88 -14.39
N LYS A 188 -0.79 -13.26 -15.64
CA LYS A 188 -1.23 -12.51 -16.82
C LYS A 188 -2.33 -13.26 -17.54
N ILE A 189 -3.17 -12.56 -18.28
CA ILE A 189 -4.20 -13.20 -19.12
C ILE A 189 -3.54 -14.10 -20.16
N GLU A 190 -2.42 -13.66 -20.70
CA GLU A 190 -1.63 -14.35 -21.73
C GLU A 190 -1.08 -15.71 -21.26
N ASP A 191 -1.04 -15.96 -19.95
CA ASP A 191 -0.64 -17.25 -19.35
C ASP A 191 -1.67 -18.36 -19.59
N ASN A 192 -2.84 -18.05 -20.16
CA ASN A 192 -3.93 -19.00 -20.44
C ASN A 192 -4.36 -18.97 -21.91
N PRO A 193 -3.57 -19.53 -22.83
CA PRO A 193 -3.89 -19.60 -24.26
C PRO A 193 -5.26 -20.21 -24.55
N THR A 194 -5.65 -21.23 -23.77
CA THR A 194 -6.96 -21.89 -23.91
C THR A 194 -8.13 -20.91 -23.77
N LEU A 195 -8.00 -19.87 -22.95
CA LEU A 195 -9.05 -18.86 -22.82
C LEU A 195 -9.22 -18.07 -24.13
N PHE A 196 -8.14 -17.68 -24.78
CA PHE A 196 -8.19 -16.91 -26.03
C PHE A 196 -8.71 -17.73 -27.20
N GLU A 197 -8.36 -19.01 -27.24
CA GLU A 197 -8.84 -19.94 -28.27
C GLU A 197 -10.37 -20.12 -28.19
N ASN A 198 -10.92 -20.17 -26.96
CA ASN A 198 -12.33 -20.41 -26.74
C ASN A 198 -13.18 -19.14 -26.62
N ASP A 199 -12.56 -18.00 -26.25
CA ASP A 199 -13.23 -16.72 -26.03
C ASP A 199 -12.36 -15.52 -26.48
N PRO A 200 -12.25 -15.28 -27.80
CA PRO A 200 -11.42 -14.20 -28.34
C PRO A 200 -11.85 -12.79 -27.91
N LEU A 201 -13.11 -12.61 -27.48
CA LEU A 201 -13.66 -11.32 -27.06
C LEU A 201 -13.49 -11.04 -25.56
N TYR A 202 -12.91 -11.97 -24.79
CA TYR A 202 -12.77 -11.80 -23.35
C TYR A 202 -11.95 -10.54 -22.98
N MET A 203 -10.85 -10.30 -23.70
CA MET A 203 -10.02 -9.10 -23.48
C MET A 203 -10.80 -7.81 -23.74
N ALA A 204 -11.53 -7.73 -24.85
CA ALA A 204 -12.34 -6.56 -25.17
C ALA A 204 -13.40 -6.26 -24.10
N ARG A 205 -13.98 -7.31 -23.48
CA ARG A 205 -14.91 -7.12 -22.36
C ARG A 205 -14.22 -6.57 -21.12
N LEU A 206 -12.99 -6.98 -20.83
CA LEU A 206 -12.22 -6.40 -19.71
C LEU A 206 -11.79 -4.95 -19.98
N GLU A 207 -11.46 -4.62 -21.22
CA GLU A 207 -11.13 -3.24 -21.63
C GLU A 207 -12.34 -2.29 -21.59
N ALA A 208 -13.55 -2.82 -21.65
CA ALA A 208 -14.79 -2.05 -21.50
C ALA A 208 -15.18 -1.74 -20.04
N LEU A 209 -14.44 -2.27 -19.06
CA LEU A 209 -14.68 -2.00 -17.65
C LEU A 209 -14.26 -0.56 -17.29
N PRO A 210 -14.77 -0.02 -16.17
CA PRO A 210 -14.22 1.21 -15.60
C PRO A 210 -12.70 1.12 -15.43
N GLU A 211 -12.01 2.26 -15.56
CA GLU A 211 -10.54 2.31 -15.65
C GLU A 211 -9.83 1.55 -14.50
N ILE A 212 -10.29 1.70 -13.27
CA ILE A 212 -9.71 1.04 -12.09
C ILE A 212 -9.90 -0.48 -12.17
N GLU A 213 -11.09 -0.94 -12.52
CA GLU A 213 -11.36 -2.37 -12.67
C GLU A 213 -10.60 -2.95 -13.86
N MET A 214 -10.51 -2.23 -14.95
CA MET A 214 -9.71 -2.61 -16.10
C MET A 214 -8.23 -2.75 -15.72
N LYS A 215 -7.65 -1.79 -15.02
CA LYS A 215 -6.27 -1.87 -14.52
C LYS A 215 -6.04 -3.10 -13.64
N ARG A 216 -6.99 -3.41 -12.76
CA ARG A 216 -6.90 -4.58 -11.86
C ARG A 216 -7.09 -5.91 -12.58
N LEU A 217 -8.17 -6.04 -13.34
CA LEU A 217 -8.59 -7.32 -13.90
C LEU A 217 -7.92 -7.64 -15.23
N ARG A 218 -7.67 -6.60 -16.08
CA ARG A 218 -6.99 -6.80 -17.37
C ARG A 218 -5.47 -6.80 -17.24
N HIS A 219 -4.91 -5.88 -16.44
CA HIS A 219 -3.47 -5.70 -16.33
C HIS A 219 -2.87 -6.24 -15.03
N GLY A 220 -3.70 -6.61 -14.04
CA GLY A 220 -3.21 -7.15 -12.76
C GLY A 220 -2.44 -6.13 -11.92
N ILE A 221 -2.71 -4.83 -12.10
CA ILE A 221 -2.00 -3.75 -11.43
C ILE A 221 -2.42 -3.69 -9.96
N TRP A 222 -1.43 -3.72 -9.07
CA TRP A 222 -1.63 -3.70 -7.62
C TRP A 222 -1.76 -2.30 -7.03
N ASP A 223 -1.44 -1.25 -7.78
CA ASP A 223 -1.60 0.14 -7.34
C ASP A 223 -3.01 0.71 -7.60
N ALA A 224 -3.91 -0.06 -8.23
CA ALA A 224 -5.27 0.37 -8.52
C ALA A 224 -6.28 -0.46 -7.73
N PHE A 225 -7.15 0.18 -6.92
CA PHE A 225 -8.25 -0.50 -6.23
C PHE A 225 -9.50 0.40 -6.15
N GLU A 226 -10.65 -0.24 -6.04
CA GLU A 226 -11.96 0.42 -6.04
C GLU A 226 -12.14 1.32 -4.82
N GLY A 227 -12.69 2.51 -5.04
CA GLY A 227 -12.89 3.51 -3.99
C GLY A 227 -11.63 4.29 -3.61
N GLN A 228 -10.49 4.07 -4.28
CA GLN A 228 -9.28 4.84 -4.03
C GLN A 228 -9.51 6.33 -4.28
N VAL A 229 -9.21 7.17 -3.28
CA VAL A 229 -9.42 8.62 -3.38
C VAL A 229 -8.43 9.26 -4.34
N PHE A 230 -7.14 8.96 -4.20
CA PHE A 230 -6.06 9.62 -4.95
C PHE A 230 -5.49 8.69 -6.03
N THR A 231 -6.27 8.45 -7.09
CA THR A 231 -5.90 7.54 -8.19
C THR A 231 -4.72 8.03 -9.02
N GLU A 232 -4.46 9.33 -9.02
CA GLU A 232 -3.32 9.97 -9.68
C GLU A 232 -2.01 9.85 -8.90
N LEU A 233 -2.08 9.51 -7.59
CA LEU A 233 -0.88 9.35 -6.76
C LEU A 233 -0.11 8.09 -7.17
N SER A 234 1.13 8.28 -7.58
CA SER A 234 2.04 7.19 -7.95
C SER A 234 3.44 7.48 -7.42
N GLN A 235 4.07 6.50 -6.79
CA GLN A 235 5.45 6.66 -6.31
C GLN A 235 6.43 6.89 -7.46
N LEU A 236 6.13 6.40 -8.67
CA LEU A 236 6.95 6.62 -9.85
C LEU A 236 6.95 8.10 -10.30
N LEU A 237 5.79 8.77 -10.20
CA LEU A 237 5.60 10.15 -10.66
C LEU A 237 5.90 11.16 -9.55
N HIS A 238 5.45 10.89 -8.31
CA HIS A 238 5.48 11.80 -7.17
C HIS A 238 6.63 11.51 -6.19
N GLY A 239 7.25 10.33 -6.30
CA GLY A 239 8.39 9.94 -5.47
C GLY A 239 9.70 10.55 -5.99
N CYS A 240 10.52 11.01 -5.07
CA CYS A 240 11.86 11.45 -5.40
C CYS A 240 12.88 10.96 -4.36
N GLU A 241 14.12 10.75 -4.83
CA GLU A 241 15.21 10.44 -3.90
C GLU A 241 15.53 11.64 -3.02
N PRO A 242 15.88 11.41 -1.76
CA PRO A 242 16.28 12.49 -0.85
C PRO A 242 17.43 13.33 -1.41
N PHE A 243 17.31 14.63 -1.24
CA PHE A 243 18.35 15.59 -1.56
C PHE A 243 18.37 16.70 -0.50
N ASP A 244 19.48 17.44 -0.40
CA ASP A 244 19.58 18.57 0.52
C ASP A 244 18.64 19.69 0.10
N ILE A 245 17.70 20.06 0.97
CA ILE A 245 16.76 21.16 0.70
C ILE A 245 17.52 22.49 0.71
N PRO A 246 17.47 23.27 -0.39
CA PRO A 246 18.11 24.57 -0.45
C PRO A 246 17.69 25.47 0.72
N PRO A 247 18.61 26.21 1.36
CA PRO A 247 18.30 27.04 2.55
C PRO A 247 17.29 28.15 2.24
N GLU A 248 17.23 28.62 1.01
CA GLU A 248 16.32 29.66 0.54
C GLU A 248 14.88 29.18 0.33
N TRP A 249 14.66 27.88 0.23
CA TRP A 249 13.30 27.35 0.10
C TRP A 249 12.54 27.50 1.41
N GLN A 250 11.29 27.92 1.31
CA GLN A 250 10.45 28.11 2.50
C GLN A 250 10.07 26.76 3.09
N ARG A 251 10.35 26.56 4.38
CA ARG A 251 10.04 25.33 5.10
C ARG A 251 8.83 25.50 5.98
N TYR A 252 8.00 24.50 5.99
CA TYR A 252 6.77 24.38 6.78
C TYR A 252 6.82 23.10 7.60
N CYS A 253 6.28 23.16 8.82
CA CYS A 253 6.01 21.98 9.64
C CYS A 253 4.51 21.91 9.84
N VAL A 254 3.90 20.79 9.53
CA VAL A 254 2.44 20.60 9.62
C VAL A 254 2.15 19.42 10.53
N PHE A 255 1.11 19.53 11.33
CA PHE A 255 0.85 18.64 12.43
C PHE A 255 -0.63 18.26 12.50
N ASP A 256 -0.90 16.96 12.53
CA ASP A 256 -2.17 16.37 12.90
C ASP A 256 -2.04 15.66 14.25
N TRP A 257 -2.93 15.96 15.18
CA TRP A 257 -2.84 15.46 16.55
C TRP A 257 -3.48 14.08 16.72
N GLY A 258 -2.77 13.19 17.38
CA GLY A 258 -3.27 11.90 17.85
C GLY A 258 -2.62 11.46 19.15
N TYR A 259 -3.37 10.83 20.05
CA TYR A 259 -2.87 10.20 21.28
C TYR A 259 -3.09 8.69 21.25
N ALA A 260 -4.34 8.26 21.19
CA ALA A 260 -4.70 6.85 21.00
C ALA A 260 -4.57 6.43 19.53
N SER A 261 -4.97 7.31 18.61
CA SER A 261 -4.66 7.26 17.20
C SER A 261 -3.26 7.84 16.94
N PRO A 262 -2.62 7.56 15.82
CA PRO A 262 -1.36 8.16 15.45
C PRO A 262 -1.41 9.68 15.35
N PHE A 263 -0.31 10.36 15.64
CA PHE A 263 -0.10 11.73 15.21
C PHE A 263 0.74 11.77 13.94
N SER A 264 0.59 12.81 13.13
CA SER A 264 1.43 13.04 11.96
C SER A 264 2.14 14.39 12.03
N VAL A 265 3.45 14.37 11.82
CA VAL A 265 4.27 15.59 11.62
C VAL A 265 4.94 15.48 10.26
N GLY A 266 4.62 16.41 9.36
CA GLY A 266 5.24 16.50 8.04
C GLY A 266 6.07 17.79 7.92
N TRP A 267 7.29 17.66 7.38
CA TRP A 267 8.11 18.80 7.00
C TRP A 267 8.10 18.95 5.49
N TYR A 268 7.78 20.17 5.06
CA TYR A 268 7.61 20.52 3.66
C TYR A 268 8.51 21.68 3.26
N ALA A 269 9.00 21.63 2.05
CA ALA A 269 9.70 22.74 1.42
C ALA A 269 8.99 23.13 0.13
N VAL A 270 8.99 24.41 -0.19
CA VAL A 270 8.40 24.94 -1.42
C VAL A 270 9.49 25.57 -2.25
N ASP A 271 9.65 25.13 -3.49
CA ASP A 271 10.64 25.68 -4.40
C ASP A 271 10.17 26.98 -5.09
N TYR A 272 10.96 27.52 -6.01
CA TYR A 272 10.66 28.77 -6.71
C TYR A 272 9.49 28.66 -7.69
N ASP A 273 9.17 27.45 -8.16
CA ASP A 273 8.08 27.18 -9.09
C ASP A 273 6.78 26.81 -8.36
N GLY A 274 6.82 26.79 -7.01
CA GLY A 274 5.67 26.48 -6.16
C GLY A 274 5.43 24.99 -5.96
N VAL A 275 6.36 24.14 -6.41
CA VAL A 275 6.29 22.68 -6.16
C VAL A 275 6.58 22.44 -4.67
N VAL A 276 5.74 21.65 -4.06
CA VAL A 276 5.84 21.26 -2.65
C VAL A 276 6.60 19.95 -2.54
N TYR A 277 7.57 19.89 -1.66
CA TYR A 277 8.34 18.71 -1.35
C TYR A 277 8.08 18.27 0.08
N ARG A 278 7.44 17.10 0.30
CA ARG A 278 7.46 16.44 1.60
C ARG A 278 8.80 15.76 1.76
N TYR A 279 9.72 16.38 2.50
CA TYR A 279 11.09 15.91 2.59
C TYR A 279 11.40 15.12 3.87
N ARG A 280 10.51 15.20 4.87
CA ARG A 280 10.64 14.49 6.14
C ARG A 280 9.28 14.26 6.77
N GLU A 281 9.17 13.17 7.52
CA GLU A 281 8.02 12.88 8.35
C GLU A 281 8.43 12.32 9.71
N TRP A 282 7.55 12.51 10.69
CA TRP A 282 7.55 11.76 11.94
C TRP A 282 6.11 11.31 12.21
N TYR A 283 5.89 10.03 12.01
CA TYR A 283 4.56 9.44 12.13
C TYR A 283 4.47 8.65 13.44
N GLY A 284 3.61 9.09 14.37
CA GLY A 284 3.45 8.54 15.71
C GLY A 284 2.62 7.28 15.76
N CYS A 285 2.88 6.33 14.86
CA CYS A 285 2.18 5.06 14.74
C CYS A 285 3.02 3.91 15.33
N LYS A 286 2.39 3.00 16.07
CA LYS A 286 3.08 1.80 16.60
C LYS A 286 3.63 0.90 15.51
N TYR A 287 2.96 0.82 14.37
CA TYR A 287 3.43 0.09 13.20
C TYR A 287 4.85 0.50 12.78
N GLU A 288 5.12 1.81 12.72
CA GLU A 288 6.42 2.33 12.31
C GLU A 288 7.55 1.96 13.29
N VAL A 289 7.22 1.78 14.57
CA VAL A 289 8.19 1.42 15.60
C VAL A 289 8.39 -0.10 15.69
N GLN A 290 7.34 -0.88 15.53
CA GLN A 290 7.37 -2.34 15.72
C GLN A 290 7.61 -3.12 14.42
N GLY A 291 7.32 -2.50 13.25
CA GLY A 291 7.58 -3.09 11.94
C GLY A 291 6.75 -4.34 11.63
N ASN A 292 5.60 -4.50 12.26
CA ASN A 292 4.61 -5.54 11.99
C ASN A 292 3.23 -4.89 11.82
N ASN A 293 2.30 -5.55 11.14
CA ASN A 293 0.95 -5.02 10.90
C ASN A 293 0.08 -4.95 12.17
N GLU A 294 0.61 -5.34 13.32
CA GLU A 294 -0.02 -5.13 14.62
C GLU A 294 0.25 -3.70 15.07
N GLY A 295 -0.80 -2.90 15.21
CA GLY A 295 -0.70 -1.51 15.63
C GLY A 295 -0.83 -0.48 14.50
N ALA A 296 -1.20 -0.90 13.29
CA ALA A 296 -1.73 0.03 12.30
C ALA A 296 -2.88 0.84 12.92
N ASP A 297 -2.90 2.14 12.69
CA ASP A 297 -3.84 3.09 13.28
C ASP A 297 -3.82 3.15 14.83
N GLN A 298 -2.72 2.71 15.48
CA GLN A 298 -2.53 2.86 16.92
C GLN A 298 -1.40 3.86 17.23
N GLY A 299 -1.76 4.91 17.99
CA GLY A 299 -0.82 5.94 18.41
C GLY A 299 0.17 5.47 19.47
N LEU A 300 1.32 6.14 19.53
CA LEU A 300 2.38 5.90 20.53
C LEU A 300 2.00 6.39 21.94
N ARG A 301 0.86 7.07 22.09
CA ARG A 301 0.36 7.66 23.34
C ARG A 301 1.33 8.65 23.97
N MET A 302 2.05 9.41 23.13
CA MET A 302 2.95 10.47 23.59
C MET A 302 2.14 11.68 24.04
N GLN A 303 2.60 12.33 25.11
CA GLN A 303 2.04 13.59 25.56
C GLN A 303 2.49 14.75 24.66
N ALA A 304 1.73 15.85 24.64
CA ALA A 304 2.03 16.99 23.79
C ALA A 304 3.44 17.57 24.01
N TRP A 305 3.92 17.59 25.25
CA TRP A 305 5.28 18.04 25.56
C TRP A 305 6.37 17.10 25.00
N GLU A 306 6.13 15.78 24.98
CA GLU A 306 7.07 14.81 24.41
C GLU A 306 7.17 14.98 22.89
N VAL A 307 6.03 15.21 22.23
CA VAL A 307 5.99 15.49 20.79
C VAL A 307 6.68 16.83 20.49
N ALA A 308 6.45 17.86 21.31
CA ALA A 308 7.11 19.17 21.15
C ALA A 308 8.65 19.05 21.26
N GLU A 309 9.15 18.31 22.24
CA GLU A 309 10.59 18.04 22.38
C GLU A 309 11.14 17.25 21.19
N GLY A 310 10.40 16.27 20.69
CA GLY A 310 10.77 15.51 19.49
C GLY A 310 10.89 16.40 18.25
N ILE A 311 9.91 17.27 18.00
CA ILE A 311 9.94 18.24 16.89
C ILE A 311 11.17 19.14 17.01
N LYS A 312 11.40 19.74 18.18
CA LYS A 312 12.57 20.62 18.42
C LYS A 312 13.90 19.89 18.21
N LYS A 313 13.98 18.64 18.66
CA LYS A 313 15.17 17.82 18.48
C LYS A 313 15.46 17.59 17.01
N ILE A 314 14.45 17.14 16.24
CA ILE A 314 14.58 16.87 14.79
C ILE A 314 15.00 18.13 14.03
N GLU A 315 14.34 19.27 14.28
CA GLU A 315 14.65 20.55 13.60
C GLU A 315 16.04 21.09 13.96
N ARG A 316 16.46 20.93 15.21
CA ARG A 316 17.79 21.35 15.69
C ARG A 316 18.91 20.49 15.09
N GLU A 317 18.73 19.17 15.06
CA GLU A 317 19.69 18.25 14.45
C GLU A 317 19.85 18.49 12.96
N ALA A 318 18.76 18.90 12.29
CA ALA A 318 18.78 19.27 10.88
C ALA A 318 19.30 20.71 10.62
N GLY A 319 19.47 21.55 11.64
CA GLY A 319 19.89 22.96 11.50
C GLY A 319 18.92 23.79 10.67
N GLU A 320 17.60 23.48 10.74
CA GLU A 320 16.59 24.07 9.88
C GLU A 320 15.83 25.22 10.56
N THR A 321 15.45 26.22 9.77
CA THR A 321 14.54 27.29 10.20
C THR A 321 13.17 27.06 9.56
N ILE A 322 12.17 26.81 10.39
CA ILE A 322 10.79 26.63 9.94
C ILE A 322 10.07 27.97 9.89
N LYS A 323 9.58 28.33 8.72
CA LYS A 323 8.89 29.60 8.50
C LYS A 323 7.53 29.65 9.19
N ARG A 324 6.78 28.56 9.12
CA ARG A 324 5.42 28.47 9.68
C ARG A 324 5.14 27.04 10.13
N ARG A 325 4.54 26.92 11.32
CA ARG A 325 3.98 25.66 11.80
C ARG A 325 2.46 25.76 11.78
N ILE A 326 1.80 24.70 11.27
CA ILE A 326 0.36 24.64 11.05
C ILE A 326 -0.14 23.39 11.76
N ALA A 327 -1.25 23.46 12.47
CA ALA A 327 -1.78 22.30 13.16
C ALA A 327 -3.31 22.19 13.05
N ASP A 328 -3.79 20.95 13.26
CA ASP A 328 -5.20 20.63 13.39
C ASP A 328 -5.90 21.59 14.37
N PRO A 329 -7.03 22.18 13.95
CA PRO A 329 -7.84 23.03 14.82
C PRO A 329 -8.28 22.41 16.15
N SER A 330 -8.35 21.10 16.27
CA SER A 330 -8.78 20.40 17.48
C SER A 330 -7.87 20.64 18.66
N ILE A 331 -6.56 20.94 18.45
CA ILE A 331 -5.61 21.19 19.55
C ILE A 331 -5.92 22.44 20.36
N TRP A 332 -6.76 23.36 19.84
CA TRP A 332 -7.25 24.55 20.55
C TRP A 332 -8.52 24.30 21.36
N HIS A 333 -9.12 23.09 21.27
CA HIS A 333 -10.30 22.77 22.06
C HIS A 333 -9.90 22.41 23.50
N PRO A 334 -10.67 22.86 24.52
CA PRO A 334 -10.42 22.48 25.90
C PRO A 334 -10.49 20.97 26.09
N ARG A 335 -9.58 20.39 26.84
CA ARG A 335 -9.60 18.95 27.16
C ARG A 335 -10.76 18.60 28.08
N PRO A 336 -11.54 17.55 27.82
CA PRO A 336 -12.66 17.14 28.67
C PRO A 336 -12.23 16.64 30.07
N GLU A 337 -10.96 16.27 30.24
CA GLU A 337 -10.46 15.56 31.42
C GLU A 337 -9.35 16.29 32.13
N THR A 338 -9.71 17.13 33.10
CA THR A 338 -8.83 17.35 34.24
C THR A 338 -9.69 17.46 35.50
N ARG A 339 -9.85 16.37 36.23
CA ARG A 339 -10.44 16.34 37.57
C ARG A 339 -9.61 17.05 38.65
N ARG A 340 -8.47 17.65 38.29
CA ARG A 340 -7.69 18.53 39.18
C ARG A 340 -8.00 19.97 38.88
N LYS A 341 -8.46 20.71 39.89
CA LYS A 341 -8.86 22.13 39.80
C LYS A 341 -7.78 23.07 39.21
N GLU A 342 -6.51 22.66 39.20
CA GLU A 342 -5.37 23.46 38.70
C GLU A 342 -5.08 23.28 37.20
N ALA A 343 -5.70 22.29 36.53
CA ALA A 343 -5.47 22.00 35.13
C ALA A 343 -6.77 22.14 34.26
N GLN A 344 -7.82 22.74 34.84
CA GLN A 344 -9.05 23.01 34.11
C GLN A 344 -8.81 24.07 33.04
N GLY A 345 -8.96 23.68 31.77
CA GLY A 345 -8.97 24.60 30.63
C GLY A 345 -7.71 24.63 29.77
N LEU A 346 -6.65 23.86 30.07
CA LEU A 346 -5.47 23.82 29.22
C LEU A 346 -5.76 23.08 27.91
N THR A 347 -5.48 23.73 26.81
CA THR A 347 -5.52 23.16 25.48
C THR A 347 -4.24 22.38 25.18
N ILE A 348 -4.27 21.54 24.15
CA ILE A 348 -3.07 20.85 23.65
C ILE A 348 -2.09 21.88 23.09
N GLU A 349 -2.61 22.92 22.42
CA GLU A 349 -1.79 24.01 21.88
C GLU A 349 -1.02 24.75 22.98
N GLU A 350 -1.63 25.03 24.12
CA GLU A 350 -0.92 25.67 25.26
C GLU A 350 0.25 24.82 25.78
N ASP A 351 0.11 23.48 25.76
CA ASP A 351 1.22 22.59 26.13
C ASP A 351 2.37 22.71 25.12
N PHE A 352 2.09 22.77 23.81
CA PHE A 352 3.09 23.00 22.78
C PHE A 352 3.75 24.37 22.93
N SER A 353 2.96 25.43 23.12
CA SER A 353 3.43 26.79 23.28
C SER A 353 4.36 26.96 24.50
N ARG A 354 4.01 26.32 25.64
CA ARG A 354 4.87 26.27 26.85
C ARG A 354 6.20 25.57 26.59
N ASN A 355 6.22 24.63 25.67
CA ASN A 355 7.44 23.95 25.25
C ASN A 355 8.12 24.60 24.04
N GLY A 356 7.76 25.84 23.68
CA GLY A 356 8.42 26.64 22.64
C GLY A 356 8.07 26.27 21.21
N ILE A 357 7.00 25.50 20.99
CA ILE A 357 6.44 25.21 19.65
C ILE A 357 5.15 25.99 19.49
N TYR A 358 5.10 26.87 18.52
CA TYR A 358 3.96 27.74 18.23
C TYR A 358 3.34 27.34 16.91
N PHE A 359 2.06 26.94 16.93
CA PHE A 359 1.30 26.58 15.75
C PHE A 359 0.36 27.69 15.32
N THR A 360 0.04 27.73 14.04
CA THR A 360 -1.08 28.46 13.48
C THR A 360 -2.18 27.48 13.15
N LYS A 361 -3.44 27.87 13.41
CA LYS A 361 -4.61 27.06 13.17
C LYS A 361 -4.77 26.79 11.68
N ALA A 362 -4.98 25.51 11.31
CA ALA A 362 -5.28 25.11 9.95
C ALA A 362 -6.72 25.49 9.55
N ASP A 363 -6.95 25.62 8.26
CA ASP A 363 -8.28 25.58 7.68
C ASP A 363 -8.71 24.12 7.53
N ASN A 364 -9.80 23.73 8.19
CA ASN A 364 -10.27 22.35 8.26
C ASN A 364 -11.42 22.05 7.28
N ASP A 365 -11.60 22.84 6.23
CA ASP A 365 -12.57 22.50 5.18
C ASP A 365 -12.12 21.25 4.42
N ARG A 366 -12.83 20.13 4.65
CA ARG A 366 -12.46 18.83 4.13
C ARG A 366 -12.63 18.73 2.63
N LEU A 367 -13.75 19.23 2.10
CA LEU A 367 -14.04 19.15 0.65
C LEU A 367 -13.06 19.98 -0.17
N HIS A 368 -12.89 21.24 0.19
CA HIS A 368 -11.91 22.09 -0.49
C HIS A 368 -10.49 21.57 -0.30
N GLY A 369 -10.17 21.04 0.87
CA GLY A 369 -8.88 20.44 1.15
C GLY A 369 -8.58 19.20 0.27
N LYS A 370 -9.55 18.28 0.11
CA LYS A 370 -9.43 17.14 -0.81
C LYS A 370 -9.13 17.61 -2.23
N LEU A 371 -9.88 18.59 -2.72
CA LEU A 371 -9.67 19.17 -4.05
C LEU A 371 -8.28 19.83 -4.20
N GLN A 372 -7.76 20.47 -3.15
CA GLN A 372 -6.40 21.05 -3.19
C GLN A 372 -5.33 19.96 -3.26
N VAL A 373 -5.50 18.82 -2.57
CA VAL A 373 -4.60 17.69 -2.65
C VAL A 373 -4.63 17.10 -4.06
N HIS A 374 -5.81 16.83 -4.65
CA HIS A 374 -5.94 16.38 -6.04
C HIS A 374 -5.21 17.30 -7.01
N ARG A 375 -5.39 18.63 -6.90
CA ARG A 375 -4.72 19.60 -7.77
C ARG A 375 -3.20 19.52 -7.69
N ARG A 376 -2.64 19.25 -6.52
CA ARG A 376 -1.18 19.12 -6.36
C ARG A 376 -0.62 17.81 -6.87
N LEU A 377 -1.46 16.78 -6.92
CA LEU A 377 -1.10 15.48 -7.50
C LEU A 377 -1.20 15.49 -9.02
N GLN A 378 -1.99 16.40 -9.61
CA GLN A 378 -2.08 16.49 -11.07
C GLN A 378 -0.77 16.94 -11.69
N MET A 379 -0.47 16.39 -12.88
CA MET A 379 0.65 16.83 -13.70
C MET A 379 0.35 18.22 -14.27
N THR A 380 1.28 19.14 -14.11
CA THR A 380 1.19 20.50 -14.63
C THR A 380 2.31 20.74 -15.62
N THR A 381 1.97 21.45 -16.70
CA THR A 381 2.92 21.84 -17.73
C THR A 381 3.98 22.79 -17.15
N VAL A 382 5.23 22.41 -17.29
CA VAL A 382 6.36 23.28 -16.94
C VAL A 382 6.79 24.07 -18.15
N VAL A 383 6.75 25.39 -18.00
CA VAL A 383 7.16 26.33 -19.05
C VAL A 383 8.49 26.97 -18.65
N ASP A 384 9.46 26.94 -19.52
CA ASP A 384 10.69 27.73 -19.35
C ASP A 384 10.34 29.21 -19.37
N HIS A 385 10.61 29.91 -18.28
CA HIS A 385 10.25 31.31 -18.13
C HIS A 385 11.06 32.29 -19.02
N GLU A 386 12.19 31.82 -19.57
CA GLU A 386 13.02 32.65 -20.48
C GLU A 386 12.63 32.46 -21.94
N THR A 387 12.33 31.25 -22.36
CA THR A 387 12.01 30.88 -23.73
C THR A 387 10.52 30.80 -24.02
N GLY A 388 9.68 30.60 -22.99
CA GLY A 388 8.25 30.33 -23.13
C GLY A 388 7.94 28.93 -23.69
N GLU A 389 8.95 28.07 -23.83
CA GLU A 389 8.77 26.71 -24.34
C GLU A 389 8.33 25.76 -23.25
N ILE A 390 7.49 24.76 -23.61
CA ILE A 390 7.08 23.68 -22.73
C ILE A 390 8.27 22.73 -22.56
N THR A 391 8.78 22.61 -21.33
CA THR A 391 9.94 21.75 -21.00
C THR A 391 9.53 20.39 -20.46
N GLY A 392 8.26 20.20 -20.11
CA GLY A 392 7.74 18.93 -19.58
C GLY A 392 6.48 19.10 -18.78
N GLU A 393 6.10 18.04 -18.09
CA GLU A 393 5.02 18.04 -17.11
C GLU A 393 5.55 17.56 -15.76
N GLU A 394 5.16 18.20 -14.65
CA GLU A 394 5.56 17.86 -13.30
C GLU A 394 4.38 17.93 -12.33
N PRO A 395 4.32 17.03 -11.32
CA PRO A 395 3.35 17.17 -10.26
C PRO A 395 3.75 18.33 -9.34
N GLN A 396 2.76 19.00 -8.76
CA GLN A 396 3.01 20.09 -7.81
C GLN A 396 3.30 19.60 -6.38
N LEU A 397 3.24 18.29 -6.15
CA LEU A 397 3.65 17.64 -4.92
C LEU A 397 4.68 16.55 -5.24
N GLN A 398 5.81 16.61 -4.56
CA GLN A 398 6.82 15.56 -4.57
C GLN A 398 7.10 15.08 -3.15
N VAL A 399 7.36 13.79 -2.99
CA VAL A 399 7.55 13.17 -1.68
C VAL A 399 8.82 12.33 -1.70
N PHE A 400 9.67 12.53 -0.71
CA PHE A 400 10.88 11.74 -0.58
C PHE A 400 10.55 10.26 -0.34
N ASN A 401 11.29 9.36 -0.97
CA ASN A 401 11.12 7.92 -0.81
C ASN A 401 11.38 7.43 0.62
N THR A 402 11.96 8.29 1.47
CA THR A 402 12.14 8.06 2.91
C THR A 402 10.89 8.30 3.75
N CYS A 403 9.86 8.97 3.21
CA CYS A 403 8.58 9.18 3.87
C CYS A 403 7.70 7.92 3.78
N LYS A 404 8.05 6.90 4.56
CA LYS A 404 7.44 5.56 4.48
C LYS A 404 5.98 5.54 4.92
N GLY A 405 5.63 6.30 5.95
CA GLY A 405 4.26 6.44 6.42
C GLY A 405 3.35 7.00 5.32
N PHE A 406 3.80 8.07 4.64
CA PHE A 406 3.08 8.64 3.50
C PHE A 406 2.84 7.61 2.41
N TRP A 407 3.88 6.92 1.96
CA TRP A 407 3.76 5.92 0.89
C TRP A 407 2.96 4.69 1.28
N ARG A 408 2.83 4.41 2.57
CA ARG A 408 2.00 3.34 3.08
C ARG A 408 0.53 3.74 3.17
N THR A 409 0.20 4.92 3.70
CA THR A 409 -1.18 5.29 4.04
C THR A 409 -1.92 5.99 2.90
N MET A 410 -1.30 7.00 2.26
CA MET A 410 -1.96 7.82 1.25
C MET A 410 -2.55 7.06 0.05
N PRO A 411 -1.84 6.08 -0.55
CA PRO A 411 -2.40 5.31 -1.67
C PRO A 411 -3.59 4.43 -1.30
N GLN A 412 -3.81 4.20 -0.01
CA GLN A 412 -4.79 3.25 0.51
C GLN A 412 -6.12 3.89 0.89
N LEU A 413 -6.17 5.22 0.90
CA LEU A 413 -7.36 5.96 1.31
C LEU A 413 -8.51 5.71 0.35
N VAL A 414 -9.66 5.34 0.91
CA VAL A 414 -10.90 5.14 0.17
C VAL A 414 -11.92 6.23 0.48
N GLU A 415 -12.87 6.40 -0.43
CA GLU A 415 -14.00 7.30 -0.24
C GLU A 415 -14.91 6.81 0.89
N SER A 416 -15.50 7.76 1.60
CA SER A 416 -16.48 7.44 2.63
C SER A 416 -17.77 6.91 2.01
N GLU A 417 -18.26 5.77 2.48
CA GLU A 417 -19.56 5.22 2.05
C GLU A 417 -20.74 6.16 2.35
N LYS A 418 -20.60 7.01 3.37
CA LYS A 418 -21.65 7.97 3.78
C LYS A 418 -21.60 9.28 3.00
N ASN A 419 -20.42 9.67 2.55
CA ASN A 419 -20.19 10.90 1.81
C ASN A 419 -19.06 10.68 0.79
N HIS A 420 -19.42 10.27 -0.42
CA HIS A 420 -18.45 9.98 -1.50
C HIS A 420 -17.54 11.17 -1.87
N ASP A 421 -17.90 12.38 -1.45
CA ASP A 421 -17.06 13.57 -1.65
C ASP A 421 -15.90 13.66 -0.64
N ASP A 422 -15.90 12.87 0.44
CA ASP A 422 -14.87 12.88 1.49
C ASP A 422 -14.13 11.55 1.59
N VAL A 423 -13.00 11.58 2.29
CA VAL A 423 -12.21 10.39 2.66
C VAL A 423 -12.87 9.69 3.84
N ASP A 424 -12.82 8.36 3.87
CA ASP A 424 -13.29 7.58 5.02
C ASP A 424 -12.37 7.79 6.23
N THR A 425 -12.88 8.51 7.23
CA THR A 425 -12.16 8.84 8.48
C THR A 425 -12.06 7.68 9.46
N THR A 426 -12.61 6.51 9.13
CA THR A 426 -12.42 5.28 9.94
C THR A 426 -11.12 4.57 9.59
N GLN A 427 -10.39 5.07 8.58
CA GLN A 427 -9.09 4.59 8.14
C GLN A 427 -7.96 5.43 8.74
N GLU A 428 -6.74 5.02 8.44
CA GLU A 428 -5.52 5.70 8.86
C GLU A 428 -5.27 6.96 8.00
N ASP A 429 -6.08 8.03 8.22
CA ASP A 429 -6.10 9.26 7.41
C ASP A 429 -5.24 10.42 7.96
N HIS A 430 -4.49 10.21 9.03
CA HIS A 430 -3.75 11.26 9.74
C HIS A 430 -2.71 11.98 8.88
N ILE A 431 -1.99 11.26 8.01
CA ILE A 431 -1.03 11.86 7.07
C ILE A 431 -1.74 12.66 5.98
N TYR A 432 -2.91 12.19 5.55
CA TYR A 432 -3.76 12.94 4.62
C TYR A 432 -4.26 14.25 5.25
N ASP A 433 -4.78 14.21 6.46
CA ASP A 433 -5.26 15.41 7.14
C ASP A 433 -4.13 16.42 7.34
N GLU A 434 -2.95 15.98 7.74
CA GLU A 434 -1.76 16.82 7.86
C GLU A 434 -1.38 17.44 6.49
N LEU A 435 -1.32 16.66 5.40
CA LEU A 435 -1.06 17.17 4.04
C LEU A 435 -2.14 18.17 3.61
N ARG A 436 -3.40 17.86 3.88
CA ARG A 436 -4.54 18.71 3.55
C ARG A 436 -4.42 20.09 4.21
N TYR A 437 -4.00 20.16 5.47
CA TYR A 437 -3.74 21.43 6.16
C TYR A 437 -2.69 22.27 5.47
N LEU A 438 -1.60 21.66 4.97
CA LEU A 438 -0.63 22.36 4.15
C LEU A 438 -1.23 22.91 2.86
N CYS A 439 -1.97 22.08 2.13
CA CYS A 439 -2.58 22.44 0.86
C CYS A 439 -3.59 23.59 1.02
N MET A 440 -4.36 23.58 2.11
CA MET A 440 -5.29 24.66 2.45
C MET A 440 -4.60 25.96 2.88
N ALA A 441 -3.47 25.87 3.54
CA ALA A 441 -2.66 27.06 3.88
C ALA A 441 -2.09 27.72 2.62
N ARG A 442 -2.10 27.06 1.46
CA ARG A 442 -1.64 27.56 0.16
C ARG A 442 -0.28 28.22 0.27
N PRO A 443 0.80 27.48 0.58
CA PRO A 443 2.12 28.04 0.76
C PRO A 443 2.46 28.97 -0.41
N ILE A 444 2.85 30.19 -0.11
CA ILE A 444 3.16 31.22 -1.10
C ILE A 444 4.44 30.81 -1.81
N THR A 445 4.42 30.81 -3.12
CA THR A 445 5.62 30.66 -3.95
C THR A 445 6.66 31.69 -3.50
N PRO A 446 7.89 31.31 -3.21
CA PRO A 446 8.94 32.26 -2.87
C PRO A 446 9.08 33.30 -4.00
N LYS A 447 9.20 34.57 -3.66
CA LYS A 447 9.53 35.57 -4.68
C LYS A 447 10.83 35.15 -5.34
N LYS A 448 10.85 35.07 -6.69
CA LYS A 448 12.12 34.90 -7.43
C LYS A 448 13.09 35.95 -6.87
N VAL A 449 14.16 35.52 -6.26
CA VAL A 449 15.29 36.42 -6.00
C VAL A 449 15.74 36.87 -7.38
N GLU A 450 15.83 38.19 -7.60
CA GLU A 450 16.34 38.74 -8.85
C GLU A 450 17.54 37.91 -9.32
N GLN A 451 17.56 37.56 -10.60
CA GLN A 451 18.51 36.62 -11.19
C GLN A 451 19.90 36.82 -10.59
N MET A 452 20.38 35.81 -9.91
CA MET A 452 21.74 35.85 -9.40
C MET A 452 22.70 36.07 -10.58
N PRO A 453 23.66 36.97 -10.50
CA PRO A 453 24.60 37.21 -11.59
C PRO A 453 25.18 35.86 -12.07
N GLN A 454 25.12 35.61 -13.36
CA GLN A 454 25.70 34.40 -13.97
C GLN A 454 27.16 34.28 -13.54
N GLY A 455 27.59 33.06 -13.16
CA GLY A 455 28.96 32.82 -12.68
C GLY A 455 29.15 32.88 -11.18
N THR A 456 28.09 33.09 -10.38
CA THR A 456 28.21 32.91 -8.92
C THR A 456 28.18 31.41 -8.58
N PHE A 457 28.95 31.02 -7.58
CA PHE A 457 28.99 29.62 -7.08
C PHE A 457 27.57 29.08 -6.76
N ARG A 458 26.72 29.95 -6.29
CA ARG A 458 25.32 29.63 -5.95
C ARG A 458 24.46 29.36 -7.19
N ALA A 459 24.58 30.20 -8.23
CA ALA A 459 23.90 29.99 -9.51
C ALA A 459 24.36 28.69 -10.20
N GLU A 460 25.65 28.40 -10.15
CA GLU A 460 26.23 27.17 -10.69
C GLU A 460 25.74 25.92 -9.95
N ARG A 461 25.61 26.01 -8.62
CA ARG A 461 25.07 24.91 -7.80
C ARG A 461 23.61 24.63 -8.10
N GLU A 462 22.78 25.67 -8.25
CA GLU A 462 21.37 25.50 -8.66
C GLU A 462 21.25 24.88 -10.04
N LYS A 463 22.02 25.37 -11.02
CA LYS A 463 22.08 24.83 -12.35
C LYS A 463 22.47 23.34 -12.34
N LEU A 464 23.43 22.96 -11.49
CA LEU A 464 23.83 21.57 -11.34
C LEU A 464 22.71 20.70 -10.74
N ILE A 465 21.97 21.22 -9.75
CA ILE A 465 20.82 20.51 -9.17
C ILE A 465 19.73 20.28 -10.23
N ARG A 466 19.37 21.29 -11.01
CA ARG A 466 18.43 21.19 -12.13
C ARG A 466 18.91 20.17 -13.18
N ALA A 467 20.19 20.21 -13.52
CA ALA A 467 20.80 19.27 -14.47
C ALA A 467 20.73 17.80 -13.99
N LYS A 468 20.99 17.57 -12.70
CA LYS A 468 20.85 16.21 -12.11
C LYS A 468 19.42 15.70 -12.16
N ARG A 469 18.41 16.55 -11.87
CA ARG A 469 17.00 16.20 -11.97
C ARG A 469 16.61 15.87 -13.42
N TYR A 470 16.96 16.75 -14.34
CA TYR A 470 16.70 16.56 -15.77
C TYR A 470 17.33 15.27 -16.30
N ALA A 471 18.60 15.02 -15.94
CA ALA A 471 19.33 13.82 -16.33
C ALA A 471 18.65 12.54 -15.85
N LYS A 472 18.22 12.51 -14.57
CA LYS A 472 17.49 11.39 -13.98
C LYS A 472 16.16 11.13 -14.68
N ARG A 473 15.43 12.21 -15.01
CA ARG A 473 14.11 12.14 -15.64
C ARG A 473 14.13 11.67 -17.10
N HIS A 474 15.14 12.11 -17.84
CA HIS A 474 15.22 11.85 -19.30
C HIS A 474 16.26 10.79 -19.67
N GLY A 475 16.83 10.06 -18.70
CA GLY A 475 17.82 9.00 -18.93
C GLY A 475 19.09 9.51 -19.64
N THR A 476 19.46 10.78 -19.45
CA THR A 476 20.64 11.41 -20.06
C THR A 476 21.73 11.65 -19.03
N SER A 477 22.96 11.95 -19.49
CA SER A 477 24.03 12.30 -18.55
C SER A 477 23.83 13.69 -17.93
N VAL A 478 24.30 13.88 -16.68
CA VAL A 478 24.24 15.17 -15.99
C VAL A 478 24.96 16.26 -16.79
N ASP A 479 26.08 15.95 -17.44
CA ASP A 479 26.82 16.89 -18.28
C ASP A 479 26.05 17.33 -19.53
N SER A 480 25.31 16.39 -20.14
CA SER A 480 24.43 16.71 -21.27
C SER A 480 23.26 17.60 -20.83
N ALA A 481 22.64 17.25 -19.69
CA ALA A 481 21.57 18.04 -19.10
C ALA A 481 22.04 19.44 -18.69
N TYR A 482 23.23 19.54 -18.05
CA TYR A 482 23.81 20.80 -17.61
C TYR A 482 24.09 21.80 -18.77
N ARG A 483 24.46 21.29 -19.95
CA ARG A 483 24.66 22.10 -21.15
C ARG A 483 23.35 22.57 -21.79
N LYS A 484 22.25 21.83 -21.58
CA LYS A 484 20.92 22.18 -22.10
C LYS A 484 20.16 23.17 -21.23
N ILE A 485 20.46 23.21 -19.94
CA ILE A 485 19.83 24.12 -18.99
C ILE A 485 20.67 25.42 -18.98
N ARG A 486 20.11 26.46 -19.57
CA ARG A 486 20.70 27.80 -19.58
C ARG A 486 20.46 28.54 -18.27
#